data_09d8414cf853937dd565fbdf7714bdc6
#
_entry.id   09d8414cf853937dd565fbdf7714bdc6
#
_cell.length_a   1.000
_cell.length_b   1.000
_cell.length_c   1.000
_cell.angle_alpha   90.00
_cell.angle_beta   90.00
_cell.angle_gamma   90.00
#
_symmetry.space_group_name_H-M   'P 1'
#
loop_
_entity.id
_entity.type
_entity.pdbx_description
1 polymer ?
#
loop_
_entity_poly.entity_id
_entity_poly.type
_entity_poly.pdbx_seq_one_letter_code
_entity_poly.pdbx_strand_id
1 'polypeptide(L)'
;MRNSLRTLLLVLFCLVLIVGLGGGLFWGNLKFVRAVPAGVDFFGLWKPAQNLIMQGVMPYDQVNTLQVQRWVYGRAALAAEQSYQFNMPFYVILLVLPVGWIGDFAIARTLWMVALELVSVGLAGVALQLSGWRPSWFILLLAALFGLFWAPGALSILHGSLVLFQALLVFGAIRALAREADELAGAFLALGLMYISVTGLSILLIGIWVVSLRRWRVLAGFLMTLTVLGAISFLVSPSWFSDFFFSILRTWREHALPSTFTLLEGWFPGLGVQLGQAVRALAIIGLFFEWQAVRGKGTPWLFWTTGLTAVLTPYFGLRFSPVWLAFTLPAVLLVFSVMGQRWGLFGHLMAFITLAGVFIGLWVAELAVLESVFLFIYPLFMTIMLYWVRWWVTRPPRLWIDMIAQEN
;
A
#
# COMPACT_ATOMS: atom_id res chain seq x y z
N MET A 1 1.11 -47.33 2.11
CA MET A 1 -0.18 -47.06 2.73
C MET A 1 -0.12 -46.10 3.92
N ARG A 2 0.80 -46.26 4.90
CA ARG A 2 0.89 -45.40 6.11
C ARG A 2 1.23 -43.92 5.82
N ASN A 3 2.03 -43.62 4.78
CA ASN A 3 2.37 -42.25 4.38
C ASN A 3 1.22 -41.56 3.63
N SER A 4 0.46 -42.31 2.80
CA SER A 4 -0.68 -41.75 2.06
C SER A 4 -1.84 -41.37 3.01
N LEU A 5 -2.07 -42.17 4.06
CA LEU A 5 -3.09 -41.84 5.07
C LEU A 5 -2.70 -40.61 5.91
N ARG A 6 -1.43 -40.47 6.28
CA ARG A 6 -0.93 -39.28 6.97
C ARG A 6 -1.07 -38.03 6.10
N THR A 7 -0.72 -38.10 4.81
CA THR A 7 -0.88 -36.99 3.87
C THR A 7 -2.34 -36.62 3.70
N LEU A 8 -3.24 -37.61 3.58
CA LEU A 8 -4.68 -37.35 3.49
C LEU A 8 -5.23 -36.66 4.75
N LEU A 9 -4.85 -37.14 5.94
CA LEU A 9 -5.27 -36.53 7.20
C LEU A 9 -4.73 -35.09 7.36
N LEU A 10 -3.49 -34.83 6.96
CA LEU A 10 -2.93 -33.46 6.94
C LEU A 10 -3.66 -32.54 5.98
N VAL A 11 -3.98 -33.02 4.77
CA VAL A 11 -4.75 -32.25 3.78
C VAL A 11 -6.16 -31.95 4.30
N LEU A 12 -6.83 -32.94 4.88
CA LEU A 12 -8.15 -32.75 5.49
C LEU A 12 -8.10 -31.77 6.67
N PHE A 13 -7.11 -31.87 7.54
CA PHE A 13 -6.91 -30.96 8.66
C PHE A 13 -6.64 -29.52 8.18
N CYS A 14 -5.77 -29.34 7.18
CA CYS A 14 -5.53 -28.04 6.56
C CYS A 14 -6.80 -27.45 5.92
N LEU A 15 -7.58 -28.28 5.23
CA LEU A 15 -8.86 -27.87 4.65
C LEU A 15 -9.86 -27.40 5.71
N VAL A 16 -10.02 -28.16 6.79
CA VAL A 16 -10.90 -27.80 7.92
C VAL A 16 -10.44 -26.51 8.58
N LEU A 17 -9.12 -26.33 8.76
CA LEU A 17 -8.56 -25.07 9.27
C LEU A 17 -8.82 -23.89 8.34
N ILE A 18 -8.58 -24.04 7.04
CA ILE A 18 -8.81 -22.97 6.04
C ILE A 18 -10.30 -22.59 6.00
N VAL A 19 -11.19 -23.58 5.95
CA VAL A 19 -12.64 -23.33 5.95
C VAL A 19 -13.11 -22.73 7.28
N GLY A 20 -12.61 -23.22 8.41
CA GLY A 20 -12.95 -22.70 9.73
C GLY A 20 -12.47 -21.25 9.95
N LEU A 21 -11.20 -20.97 9.61
CA LEU A 21 -10.63 -19.62 9.72
C LEU A 21 -11.28 -18.68 8.69
N GLY A 22 -11.41 -19.10 7.44
CA GLY A 22 -12.06 -18.30 6.39
C GLY A 22 -13.52 -18.01 6.69
N GLY A 23 -14.27 -19.03 7.14
CA GLY A 23 -15.65 -18.86 7.59
C GLY A 23 -15.79 -17.97 8.82
N GLY A 24 -14.86 -18.08 9.78
CA GLY A 24 -14.82 -17.23 10.97
C GLY A 24 -14.53 -15.76 10.63
N LEU A 25 -13.53 -15.51 9.76
CA LEU A 25 -13.22 -14.18 9.26
C LEU A 25 -14.40 -13.58 8.47
N PHE A 26 -14.99 -14.36 7.56
CA PHE A 26 -16.16 -13.92 6.82
C PHE A 26 -17.32 -13.55 7.75
N TRP A 27 -17.66 -14.41 8.70
CA TRP A 27 -18.76 -14.18 9.64
C TRP A 27 -18.50 -12.98 10.56
N GLY A 28 -17.28 -12.83 11.09
CA GLY A 28 -16.87 -11.69 11.91
C GLY A 28 -16.96 -10.37 11.13
N ASN A 29 -16.39 -10.33 9.93
CA ASN A 29 -16.47 -9.18 9.04
C ASN A 29 -17.92 -8.87 8.63
N LEU A 30 -18.75 -9.87 8.35
CA LEU A 30 -20.15 -9.64 7.99
C LEU A 30 -20.94 -8.99 9.15
N LYS A 31 -20.72 -9.43 10.37
CA LYS A 31 -21.33 -8.79 11.55
C LYS A 31 -20.86 -7.36 11.71
N PHE A 32 -19.55 -7.11 11.55
CA PHE A 32 -18.97 -5.77 11.62
C PHE A 32 -19.54 -4.87 10.52
N VAL A 33 -19.54 -5.32 9.28
CA VAL A 33 -20.04 -4.55 8.11
C VAL A 33 -21.50 -4.14 8.29
N ARG A 34 -22.33 -5.01 8.87
CA ARG A 34 -23.75 -4.71 9.15
C ARG A 34 -23.94 -3.73 10.30
N ALA A 35 -22.98 -3.66 11.23
CA ALA A 35 -23.05 -2.76 12.39
C ALA A 35 -22.46 -1.37 12.08
N VAL A 36 -21.43 -1.30 11.20
CA VAL A 36 -20.66 -0.08 10.94
C VAL A 36 -20.75 0.29 9.46
N PRO A 37 -21.52 1.34 9.10
CA PRO A 37 -21.55 1.87 7.75
C PRO A 37 -20.19 2.50 7.43
N ALA A 38 -19.45 1.91 6.51
CA ALA A 38 -18.15 2.37 6.02
C ALA A 38 -17.86 1.68 4.66
N GLY A 39 -16.67 1.90 4.08
CA GLY A 39 -16.26 1.23 2.85
C GLY A 39 -16.45 2.11 1.61
N VAL A 40 -16.21 3.40 1.75
CA VAL A 40 -16.40 4.38 0.68
C VAL A 40 -15.54 4.10 -0.55
N ASP A 41 -14.27 3.71 -0.35
CA ASP A 41 -13.37 3.40 -1.45
C ASP A 41 -13.84 2.15 -2.20
N PHE A 42 -14.28 1.13 -1.46
CA PHE A 42 -14.83 -0.07 -2.07
C PHE A 42 -16.19 0.19 -2.76
N PHE A 43 -17.06 1.02 -2.17
CA PHE A 43 -18.32 1.38 -2.82
C PHE A 43 -18.09 2.10 -4.15
N GLY A 44 -17.06 2.98 -4.20
CA GLY A 44 -16.61 3.66 -5.40
C GLY A 44 -16.02 2.74 -6.49
N LEU A 45 -15.68 1.48 -6.13
CA LEU A 45 -15.24 0.44 -7.08
C LEU A 45 -16.38 -0.52 -7.43
N TRP A 46 -17.05 -1.02 -6.42
CA TRP A 46 -18.11 -2.02 -6.55
C TRP A 46 -19.32 -1.52 -7.32
N LYS A 47 -19.78 -0.26 -7.02
CA LYS A 47 -20.97 0.28 -7.66
C LYS A 47 -20.80 0.53 -9.17
N PRO A 48 -19.69 1.15 -9.64
CA PRO A 48 -19.41 1.22 -11.08
C PRO A 48 -19.26 -0.16 -11.74
N ALA A 49 -18.64 -1.13 -11.09
CA ALA A 49 -18.54 -2.50 -11.60
C ALA A 49 -19.92 -3.15 -11.74
N GLN A 50 -20.78 -3.00 -10.74
CA GLN A 50 -22.16 -3.49 -10.77
C GLN A 50 -22.96 -2.85 -11.88
N ASN A 51 -22.89 -1.50 -12.03
CA ASN A 51 -23.62 -0.77 -13.05
C ASN A 51 -23.12 -1.14 -14.46
N LEU A 52 -21.83 -1.39 -14.63
CA LEU A 52 -21.29 -1.87 -15.91
C LEU A 52 -21.89 -3.24 -16.28
N ILE A 53 -21.98 -4.17 -15.33
CA ILE A 53 -22.51 -5.51 -15.55
C ILE A 53 -24.02 -5.50 -15.79
N MET A 54 -24.77 -4.75 -14.98
CA MET A 54 -26.25 -4.82 -14.96
C MET A 54 -26.91 -3.85 -15.94
N GLN A 55 -26.27 -2.73 -16.25
CA GLN A 55 -26.88 -1.62 -16.99
C GLN A 55 -26.02 -1.14 -18.18
N GLY A 56 -24.80 -1.63 -18.34
CA GLY A 56 -23.85 -1.17 -19.36
C GLY A 56 -23.35 0.27 -19.13
N VAL A 57 -23.51 0.83 -17.91
CA VAL A 57 -23.05 2.19 -17.57
C VAL A 57 -21.55 2.17 -17.34
N MET A 58 -20.81 3.03 -18.06
CA MET A 58 -19.35 3.09 -17.97
C MET A 58 -18.87 3.66 -16.63
N PRO A 59 -17.73 3.19 -16.07
CA PRO A 59 -17.25 3.58 -14.74
C PRO A 59 -17.05 5.09 -14.57
N TYR A 60 -16.63 5.79 -15.61
CA TYR A 60 -16.38 7.24 -15.61
C TYR A 60 -17.65 8.10 -15.74
N ASP A 61 -18.81 7.47 -15.94
CA ASP A 61 -20.08 8.16 -16.09
C ASP A 61 -20.44 8.92 -14.80
N GLN A 62 -21.01 10.11 -14.96
CA GLN A 62 -21.43 10.95 -13.84
C GLN A 62 -22.52 10.28 -12.97
N VAL A 63 -23.29 9.35 -13.53
CA VAL A 63 -24.28 8.56 -12.78
C VAL A 63 -23.62 7.82 -11.63
N ASN A 64 -22.47 7.16 -11.87
CA ASN A 64 -21.71 6.46 -10.84
C ASN A 64 -21.20 7.41 -9.75
N THR A 65 -20.64 8.55 -10.17
CA THR A 65 -20.15 9.60 -9.26
C THR A 65 -21.26 10.09 -8.34
N LEU A 66 -22.43 10.43 -8.91
CA LEU A 66 -23.59 10.90 -8.14
C LEU A 66 -24.14 9.83 -7.19
N GLN A 67 -24.10 8.54 -7.57
CA GLN A 67 -24.52 7.46 -6.68
C GLN A 67 -23.60 7.32 -5.48
N VAL A 68 -22.27 7.42 -5.68
CA VAL A 68 -21.30 7.40 -4.57
C VAL A 68 -21.48 8.61 -3.66
N GLN A 69 -21.64 9.81 -4.23
CA GLN A 69 -21.87 11.04 -3.46
C GLN A 69 -23.15 10.97 -2.62
N ARG A 70 -24.24 10.46 -3.21
CA ARG A 70 -25.51 10.25 -2.48
C ARG A 70 -25.36 9.24 -1.35
N TRP A 71 -24.55 8.22 -1.55
CA TRP A 71 -24.29 7.23 -0.51
C TRP A 71 -23.47 7.82 0.66
N VAL A 72 -22.49 8.71 0.35
CA VAL A 72 -21.61 9.33 1.36
C VAL A 72 -22.28 10.55 2.02
N TYR A 73 -22.85 11.46 1.22
CA TYR A 73 -23.34 12.76 1.70
C TYR A 73 -24.87 12.86 1.77
N GLY A 74 -25.60 11.86 1.29
CA GLY A 74 -27.06 11.95 1.11
C GLY A 74 -27.49 12.86 -0.07
N ARG A 75 -26.54 13.54 -0.73
CA ARG A 75 -26.73 14.54 -1.81
C ARG A 75 -25.53 14.55 -2.75
N ALA A 76 -25.58 15.38 -3.79
CA ALA A 76 -24.39 15.69 -4.58
C ALA A 76 -23.35 16.45 -3.74
N ALA A 77 -22.06 16.19 -3.99
CA ALA A 77 -20.96 16.84 -3.30
C ALA A 77 -20.93 18.34 -3.56
N LEU A 78 -20.58 19.13 -2.55
CA LEU A 78 -20.29 20.56 -2.68
C LEU A 78 -18.88 20.77 -3.25
N ALA A 79 -18.56 21.98 -3.70
CA ALA A 79 -17.27 22.30 -4.34
C ALA A 79 -16.04 22.05 -3.43
N ALA A 80 -16.20 22.10 -2.10
CA ALA A 80 -15.14 21.83 -1.14
C ALA A 80 -15.08 20.36 -0.67
N GLU A 81 -16.03 19.53 -1.08
CA GLU A 81 -16.10 18.11 -0.70
C GLU A 81 -15.45 17.23 -1.76
N GLN A 82 -15.05 16.02 -1.36
CA GLN A 82 -14.47 15.05 -2.27
C GLN A 82 -15.52 14.57 -3.28
N SER A 83 -15.20 14.62 -4.56
CA SER A 83 -16.16 14.23 -5.62
C SER A 83 -16.40 12.73 -5.73
N TYR A 84 -15.50 11.89 -5.21
CA TYR A 84 -15.52 10.43 -5.35
C TYR A 84 -15.67 9.96 -6.80
N GLN A 85 -15.14 10.71 -7.73
CA GLN A 85 -15.12 10.33 -9.13
C GLN A 85 -14.20 9.13 -9.34
N PHE A 86 -14.61 8.19 -10.21
CA PHE A 86 -13.73 7.08 -10.60
C PHE A 86 -12.53 7.64 -11.39
N ASN A 87 -11.32 7.51 -10.83
CA ASN A 87 -10.08 8.10 -11.33
C ASN A 87 -8.96 7.08 -11.49
N MET A 88 -9.31 5.83 -11.74
CA MET A 88 -8.38 4.73 -11.97
C MET A 88 -8.44 4.26 -13.42
N PRO A 89 -7.38 3.58 -13.92
CA PRO A 89 -7.45 2.94 -15.22
C PRO A 89 -8.61 1.93 -15.30
N PHE A 90 -9.20 1.80 -16.48
CA PHE A 90 -10.39 0.95 -16.67
C PHE A 90 -10.17 -0.51 -16.25
N TYR A 91 -8.98 -1.06 -16.46
CA TYR A 91 -8.67 -2.44 -16.08
C TYR A 91 -8.86 -2.72 -14.58
N VAL A 92 -8.87 -1.70 -13.72
CA VAL A 92 -9.15 -1.87 -12.29
C VAL A 92 -10.59 -2.38 -12.07
N ILE A 93 -11.53 -1.87 -12.85
CA ILE A 93 -12.91 -2.38 -12.81
C ILE A 93 -12.97 -3.85 -13.22
N LEU A 94 -12.19 -4.26 -14.22
CA LEU A 94 -12.15 -5.66 -14.65
C LEU A 94 -11.71 -6.60 -13.52
N LEU A 95 -10.78 -6.14 -12.66
CA LEU A 95 -10.33 -6.90 -11.48
C LEU A 95 -11.42 -6.99 -10.40
N VAL A 96 -12.31 -6.01 -10.34
CA VAL A 96 -13.40 -5.94 -9.35
C VAL A 96 -14.70 -6.58 -9.86
N LEU A 97 -14.82 -6.85 -11.17
CA LEU A 97 -16.02 -7.44 -11.77
C LEU A 97 -16.57 -8.67 -11.02
N PRO A 98 -15.75 -9.63 -10.56
CA PRO A 98 -16.27 -10.80 -9.84
C PRO A 98 -17.07 -10.43 -8.59
N VAL A 99 -16.66 -9.36 -7.90
CA VAL A 99 -17.36 -8.86 -6.70
C VAL A 99 -18.55 -7.98 -7.10
N GLY A 100 -18.52 -7.33 -8.27
CA GLY A 100 -19.62 -6.56 -8.85
C GLY A 100 -20.88 -7.38 -9.15
N TRP A 101 -20.74 -8.70 -9.41
CA TRP A 101 -21.87 -9.63 -9.56
C TRP A 101 -22.67 -9.83 -8.28
N ILE A 102 -22.11 -9.52 -7.11
CA ILE A 102 -22.78 -9.69 -5.82
C ILE A 102 -23.70 -8.49 -5.61
N GLY A 103 -25.01 -8.72 -5.62
CA GLY A 103 -26.01 -7.66 -5.49
C GLY A 103 -26.06 -7.01 -4.11
N ASP A 104 -25.74 -7.76 -3.03
CA ASP A 104 -25.69 -7.25 -1.66
C ASP A 104 -24.33 -6.64 -1.33
N PHE A 105 -24.32 -5.32 -1.08
CA PHE A 105 -23.09 -4.59 -0.74
C PHE A 105 -22.42 -5.11 0.54
N ALA A 106 -23.18 -5.53 1.55
CA ALA A 106 -22.60 -6.02 2.79
C ALA A 106 -21.84 -7.34 2.57
N ILE A 107 -22.35 -8.24 1.75
CA ILE A 107 -21.66 -9.48 1.37
C ILE A 107 -20.42 -9.18 0.52
N ALA A 108 -20.59 -8.32 -0.51
CA ALA A 108 -19.49 -7.90 -1.37
C ALA A 108 -18.36 -7.26 -0.57
N ARG A 109 -18.68 -6.31 0.31
CA ARG A 109 -17.72 -5.65 1.19
C ARG A 109 -17.04 -6.62 2.15
N THR A 110 -17.79 -7.57 2.69
CA THR A 110 -17.23 -8.61 3.58
C THR A 110 -16.16 -9.44 2.88
N LEU A 111 -16.44 -9.93 1.67
CA LEU A 111 -15.47 -10.69 0.87
C LEU A 111 -14.24 -9.83 0.54
N TRP A 112 -14.46 -8.56 0.21
CA TRP A 112 -13.38 -7.63 -0.07
C TRP A 112 -12.48 -7.38 1.15
N MET A 113 -13.08 -7.21 2.35
CA MET A 113 -12.32 -7.07 3.59
C MET A 113 -11.47 -8.31 3.88
N VAL A 114 -12.03 -9.51 3.75
CA VAL A 114 -11.27 -10.76 3.89
C VAL A 114 -10.09 -10.81 2.89
N ALA A 115 -10.32 -10.41 1.64
CA ALA A 115 -9.23 -10.33 0.65
C ALA A 115 -8.13 -9.35 1.07
N LEU A 116 -8.50 -8.16 1.57
CA LEU A 116 -7.54 -7.15 2.05
C LEU A 116 -6.77 -7.61 3.31
N GLU A 117 -7.41 -8.32 4.21
CA GLU A 117 -6.76 -8.94 5.38
C GLU A 117 -5.71 -9.95 4.94
N LEU A 118 -6.05 -10.85 4.00
CA LEU A 118 -5.10 -11.81 3.44
C LEU A 118 -3.94 -11.12 2.71
N VAL A 119 -4.22 -10.05 1.95
CA VAL A 119 -3.23 -9.23 1.27
C VAL A 119 -2.30 -8.55 2.28
N SER A 120 -2.82 -8.00 3.39
CA SER A 120 -2.02 -7.38 4.45
C SER A 120 -1.06 -8.39 5.09
N VAL A 121 -1.55 -9.58 5.42
CA VAL A 121 -0.71 -10.68 5.93
C VAL A 121 0.34 -11.11 4.89
N GLY A 122 -0.06 -11.24 3.63
CA GLY A 122 0.86 -11.56 2.53
C GLY A 122 1.94 -10.49 2.35
N LEU A 123 1.56 -9.20 2.45
CA LEU A 123 2.49 -8.07 2.38
C LEU A 123 3.50 -8.09 3.53
N ALA A 124 3.05 -8.39 4.76
CA ALA A 124 3.94 -8.57 5.90
C ALA A 124 4.92 -9.73 5.65
N GLY A 125 4.44 -10.85 5.11
CA GLY A 125 5.28 -11.99 4.72
C GLY A 125 6.32 -11.63 3.66
N VAL A 126 5.96 -10.85 2.64
CA VAL A 126 6.89 -10.36 1.61
C VAL A 126 7.94 -9.43 2.21
N ALA A 127 7.54 -8.50 3.09
CA ALA A 127 8.45 -7.58 3.75
C ALA A 127 9.49 -8.31 4.61
N LEU A 128 9.06 -9.31 5.39
CA LEU A 128 9.95 -10.14 6.20
C LEU A 128 10.91 -10.97 5.33
N GLN A 129 10.45 -11.52 4.21
CA GLN A 129 11.33 -12.23 3.27
C GLN A 129 12.37 -11.30 2.63
N LEU A 130 11.98 -10.07 2.26
CA LEU A 130 12.88 -9.08 1.66
C LEU A 130 13.91 -8.55 2.66
N SER A 131 13.56 -8.47 3.94
CA SER A 131 14.50 -8.09 5.01
C SER A 131 15.50 -9.22 5.35
N GLY A 132 15.31 -10.43 4.82
CA GLY A 132 16.12 -11.61 5.17
C GLY A 132 15.88 -12.12 6.57
N TRP A 133 14.95 -11.57 7.31
CA TRP A 133 14.68 -11.94 8.67
C TRP A 133 13.86 -13.24 8.75
N ARG A 134 14.30 -14.14 9.63
CA ARG A 134 13.63 -15.42 9.93
C ARG A 134 13.16 -15.43 11.38
N PRO A 135 12.11 -14.69 11.71
CA PRO A 135 11.62 -14.62 13.08
C PRO A 135 10.96 -15.93 13.51
N SER A 136 10.78 -16.09 14.83
CA SER A 136 9.94 -17.15 15.38
C SER A 136 8.49 -17.00 14.90
N TRP A 137 7.72 -18.11 14.94
CA TRP A 137 6.30 -18.08 14.54
C TRP A 137 5.48 -17.05 15.32
N PHE A 138 5.83 -16.81 16.58
CA PHE A 138 5.17 -15.81 17.43
C PHE A 138 5.38 -14.39 16.90
N ILE A 139 6.59 -14.04 16.49
CA ILE A 139 6.90 -12.72 15.92
C ILE A 139 6.25 -12.57 14.52
N LEU A 140 6.16 -13.66 13.75
CA LEU A 140 5.39 -13.68 12.49
C LEU A 140 3.92 -13.33 12.73
N LEU A 141 3.31 -13.94 13.75
CA LEU A 141 1.94 -13.64 14.16
C LEU A 141 1.79 -12.18 14.56
N LEU A 142 2.70 -11.65 15.38
CA LEU A 142 2.68 -10.24 15.78
C LEU A 142 2.84 -9.30 14.59
N ALA A 143 3.70 -9.59 13.63
CA ALA A 143 3.86 -8.79 12.41
C ALA A 143 2.59 -8.81 11.54
N ALA A 144 1.93 -9.96 11.43
CA ALA A 144 0.66 -10.09 10.73
C ALA A 144 -0.45 -9.29 11.43
N LEU A 145 -0.59 -9.43 12.75
CA LEU A 145 -1.54 -8.68 13.56
C LEU A 145 -1.25 -7.17 13.49
N PHE A 146 0.02 -6.77 13.54
CA PHE A 146 0.39 -5.38 13.36
C PHE A 146 -0.06 -4.86 11.98
N GLY A 147 0.17 -5.59 10.91
CA GLY A 147 -0.28 -5.21 9.57
C GLY A 147 -1.79 -5.04 9.44
N LEU A 148 -2.57 -5.80 10.22
CA LEU A 148 -4.03 -5.73 10.22
C LEU A 148 -4.57 -4.57 11.08
N PHE A 149 -3.97 -4.33 12.25
CA PHE A 149 -4.55 -3.45 13.28
C PHE A 149 -3.87 -2.09 13.44
N TRP A 150 -2.73 -1.84 12.80
CA TRP A 150 -2.19 -0.48 12.81
C TRP A 150 -3.08 0.46 11.98
N ALA A 151 -3.23 1.73 12.41
CA ALA A 151 -4.29 2.59 11.90
C ALA A 151 -4.37 2.67 10.36
N PRO A 152 -3.31 2.96 9.58
CA PRO A 152 -3.42 3.00 8.12
C PRO A 152 -3.82 1.66 7.49
N GLY A 153 -3.35 0.53 8.04
CA GLY A 153 -3.72 -0.80 7.59
C GLY A 153 -5.20 -1.09 7.85
N ALA A 154 -5.65 -0.88 9.09
CA ALA A 154 -7.03 -1.07 9.51
C ALA A 154 -7.98 -0.16 8.71
N LEU A 155 -7.66 1.13 8.58
CA LEU A 155 -8.45 2.08 7.79
C LEU A 155 -8.51 1.69 6.31
N SER A 156 -7.39 1.20 5.74
CA SER A 156 -7.36 0.68 4.37
C SER A 156 -8.33 -0.49 4.18
N ILE A 157 -8.40 -1.40 5.16
CA ILE A 157 -9.35 -2.52 5.17
C ILE A 157 -10.79 -2.02 5.35
N LEU A 158 -11.03 -1.11 6.29
CA LEU A 158 -12.35 -0.57 6.59
C LEU A 158 -12.95 0.23 5.44
N HIS A 159 -12.15 1.08 4.77
CA HIS A 159 -12.55 1.84 3.59
C HIS A 159 -12.61 0.96 2.33
N GLY A 160 -11.93 -0.19 2.34
CA GLY A 160 -11.84 -1.10 1.20
C GLY A 160 -10.89 -0.60 0.12
N SER A 161 -9.81 0.09 0.53
CA SER A 161 -8.86 0.72 -0.38
C SER A 161 -7.96 -0.30 -1.07
N LEU A 162 -7.62 -0.05 -2.34
CA LEU A 162 -6.71 -0.87 -3.15
C LEU A 162 -5.23 -0.75 -2.73
N VAL A 163 -4.89 0.16 -1.83
CA VAL A 163 -3.49 0.48 -1.50
C VAL A 163 -2.71 -0.73 -0.97
N LEU A 164 -3.35 -1.62 -0.21
CA LEU A 164 -2.70 -2.85 0.24
C LEU A 164 -2.37 -3.79 -0.92
N PHE A 165 -3.27 -3.93 -1.91
CA PHE A 165 -2.98 -4.69 -3.13
C PHE A 165 -1.81 -4.09 -3.89
N GLN A 166 -1.79 -2.76 -4.05
CA GLN A 166 -0.71 -2.06 -4.73
C GLN A 166 0.63 -2.22 -4.00
N ALA A 167 0.62 -2.13 -2.67
CA ALA A 167 1.81 -2.39 -1.87
C ALA A 167 2.33 -3.83 -2.08
N LEU A 168 1.43 -4.82 -2.04
CA LEU A 168 1.79 -6.22 -2.29
C LEU A 168 2.39 -6.40 -3.68
N LEU A 169 1.83 -5.75 -4.72
CA LEU A 169 2.32 -5.83 -6.09
C LEU A 169 3.70 -5.16 -6.24
N VAL A 170 3.90 -3.94 -5.71
CA VAL A 170 5.19 -3.25 -5.83
C VAL A 170 6.29 -3.97 -5.06
N PHE A 171 6.04 -4.37 -3.80
CA PHE A 171 7.05 -5.10 -3.04
C PHE A 171 7.17 -6.56 -3.47
N GLY A 172 6.11 -7.15 -4.02
CA GLY A 172 6.13 -8.42 -4.74
C GLY A 172 7.02 -8.38 -5.99
N ALA A 173 7.01 -7.26 -6.73
CA ALA A 173 7.92 -7.04 -7.85
C ALA A 173 9.38 -7.05 -7.39
N ILE A 174 9.72 -6.38 -6.27
CA ILE A 174 11.07 -6.44 -5.70
C ILE A 174 11.44 -7.89 -5.32
N ARG A 175 10.49 -8.64 -4.79
CA ARG A 175 10.69 -10.07 -4.46
C ARG A 175 10.89 -10.94 -5.71
N ALA A 176 10.17 -10.64 -6.79
CA ALA A 176 10.36 -11.31 -8.08
C ALA A 176 11.73 -10.97 -8.69
N LEU A 177 12.15 -9.68 -8.62
CA LEU A 177 13.49 -9.24 -9.04
C LEU A 177 14.61 -9.95 -8.27
N ALA A 178 14.41 -10.22 -6.98
CA ALA A 178 15.34 -10.97 -6.13
C ALA A 178 15.46 -12.45 -6.53
N ARG A 179 14.44 -12.98 -7.21
CA ARG A 179 14.39 -14.38 -7.72
C ARG A 179 14.68 -14.47 -9.22
N GLU A 180 15.15 -13.36 -9.82
CA GLU A 180 15.40 -13.28 -11.27
C GLU A 180 14.18 -13.55 -12.16
N ALA A 181 12.97 -13.45 -11.59
CA ALA A 181 11.71 -13.58 -12.31
C ALA A 181 11.30 -12.21 -12.90
N ASP A 182 12.05 -11.73 -13.89
CA ASP A 182 11.99 -10.38 -14.42
C ASP A 182 10.64 -10.04 -15.06
N GLU A 183 10.09 -10.93 -15.87
CA GLU A 183 8.80 -10.70 -16.53
C GLU A 183 7.66 -10.59 -15.51
N LEU A 184 7.70 -11.44 -14.48
CA LEU A 184 6.72 -11.39 -13.38
C LEU A 184 6.85 -10.08 -12.58
N ALA A 185 8.08 -9.61 -12.34
CA ALA A 185 8.30 -8.31 -11.70
C ALA A 185 7.69 -7.18 -12.52
N GLY A 186 7.90 -7.19 -13.83
CA GLY A 186 7.29 -6.22 -14.75
C GLY A 186 5.76 -6.27 -14.72
N ALA A 187 5.16 -7.45 -14.74
CA ALA A 187 3.72 -7.62 -14.63
C ALA A 187 3.16 -7.07 -13.30
N PHE A 188 3.83 -7.33 -12.18
CA PHE A 188 3.43 -6.78 -10.89
C PHE A 188 3.51 -5.24 -10.84
N LEU A 189 4.54 -4.64 -11.43
CA LEU A 189 4.64 -3.18 -11.52
C LEU A 189 3.52 -2.59 -12.39
N ALA A 190 3.16 -3.23 -13.51
CA ALA A 190 2.07 -2.79 -14.37
C ALA A 190 0.71 -2.83 -13.64
N LEU A 191 0.41 -3.95 -12.96
CA LEU A 191 -0.78 -4.08 -12.13
C LEU A 191 -0.78 -3.11 -10.95
N GLY A 192 0.39 -2.74 -10.44
CA GLY A 192 0.55 -1.77 -9.34
C GLY A 192 0.15 -0.33 -9.70
N LEU A 193 -0.05 0.01 -10.99
CA LEU A 193 -0.44 1.36 -11.43
C LEU A 193 -1.93 1.70 -11.24
N MET A 194 -2.63 1.09 -10.30
CA MET A 194 -4.06 1.34 -10.04
C MET A 194 -4.32 2.77 -9.56
N TYR A 195 -3.60 3.22 -8.53
CA TYR A 195 -3.57 4.61 -8.04
C TYR A 195 -2.20 5.22 -8.31
N ILE A 196 -2.09 6.03 -9.35
CA ILE A 196 -0.81 6.64 -9.76
C ILE A 196 -0.27 7.55 -8.66
N SER A 197 -1.12 8.25 -7.92
CA SER A 197 -0.71 9.15 -6.83
C SER A 197 0.01 8.41 -5.68
N VAL A 198 -0.24 7.13 -5.47
CA VAL A 198 0.38 6.33 -4.40
C VAL A 198 1.64 5.62 -4.88
N THR A 199 1.55 4.91 -5.99
CA THR A 199 2.60 3.99 -6.44
C THR A 199 3.42 4.51 -7.61
N GLY A 200 2.91 5.52 -8.34
CA GLY A 200 3.50 5.98 -9.59
C GLY A 200 4.97 6.41 -9.44
N LEU A 201 5.30 7.14 -8.36
CA LEU A 201 6.69 7.54 -8.09
C LEU A 201 7.60 6.33 -7.85
N SER A 202 7.17 5.37 -7.04
CA SER A 202 7.93 4.15 -6.77
C SER A 202 8.14 3.32 -8.04
N ILE A 203 7.09 3.14 -8.85
CA ILE A 203 7.14 2.38 -10.10
C ILE A 203 8.04 3.07 -11.13
N LEU A 204 7.94 4.41 -11.26
CA LEU A 204 8.80 5.20 -12.13
C LEU A 204 10.28 5.02 -11.76
N LEU A 205 10.62 5.17 -10.48
CA LEU A 205 12.02 5.09 -10.02
C LEU A 205 12.56 3.66 -10.12
N ILE A 206 11.74 2.62 -9.83
CA ILE A 206 12.12 1.22 -10.11
C ILE A 206 12.32 1.02 -11.61
N GLY A 207 11.46 1.58 -12.46
CA GLY A 207 11.60 1.51 -13.92
C GLY A 207 12.91 2.12 -14.41
N ILE A 208 13.27 3.32 -13.93
CA ILE A 208 14.56 3.97 -14.24
C ILE A 208 15.74 3.10 -13.79
N TRP A 209 15.66 2.52 -12.60
CA TRP A 209 16.67 1.61 -12.08
C TRP A 209 16.81 0.35 -12.94
N VAL A 210 15.71 -0.28 -13.34
CA VAL A 210 15.65 -1.44 -14.24
C VAL A 210 16.32 -1.14 -15.58
N VAL A 211 15.98 0.00 -16.20
CA VAL A 211 16.57 0.45 -17.47
C VAL A 211 18.07 0.69 -17.31
N SER A 212 18.49 1.31 -16.20
CA SER A 212 19.90 1.58 -15.94
C SER A 212 20.76 0.33 -15.80
N LEU A 213 20.18 -0.78 -15.35
CA LEU A 213 20.81 -2.10 -15.25
C LEU A 213 20.60 -2.99 -16.50
N ARG A 214 19.95 -2.45 -17.55
CA ARG A 214 19.64 -3.16 -18.80
C ARG A 214 18.81 -4.45 -18.57
N ARG A 215 17.98 -4.50 -17.53
CA ARG A 215 17.06 -5.64 -17.28
C ARG A 215 15.82 -5.53 -18.16
N TRP A 216 16.00 -5.63 -19.48
CA TRP A 216 14.94 -5.40 -20.48
C TRP A 216 13.75 -6.34 -20.34
N ARG A 217 13.95 -7.55 -19.76
CA ARG A 217 12.87 -8.53 -19.52
C ARG A 217 11.81 -7.99 -18.55
N VAL A 218 12.20 -7.17 -17.56
CA VAL A 218 11.25 -6.51 -16.65
C VAL A 218 10.39 -5.50 -17.43
N LEU A 219 11.04 -4.70 -18.30
CA LEU A 219 10.31 -3.74 -19.13
C LEU A 219 9.38 -4.45 -20.12
N ALA A 220 9.83 -5.55 -20.71
CA ALA A 220 8.99 -6.37 -21.60
C ALA A 220 7.75 -6.92 -20.86
N GLY A 221 7.91 -7.49 -19.66
CA GLY A 221 6.79 -7.95 -18.83
C GLY A 221 5.83 -6.84 -18.45
N PHE A 222 6.37 -5.65 -18.11
CA PHE A 222 5.59 -4.47 -17.81
C PHE A 222 4.74 -4.00 -19.00
N LEU A 223 5.39 -3.81 -20.17
CA LEU A 223 4.72 -3.34 -21.38
C LEU A 223 3.71 -4.37 -21.91
N MET A 224 4.08 -5.66 -21.91
CA MET A 224 3.17 -6.73 -22.33
C MET A 224 1.90 -6.75 -21.46
N THR A 225 2.05 -6.65 -20.14
CA THR A 225 0.91 -6.62 -19.23
C THR A 225 0.04 -5.39 -19.45
N LEU A 226 0.64 -4.20 -19.59
CA LEU A 226 -0.12 -2.98 -19.90
C LEU A 226 -0.81 -3.07 -21.26
N THR A 227 -0.16 -3.65 -22.27
CA THR A 227 -0.76 -3.84 -23.60
C THR A 227 -1.98 -4.76 -23.52
N VAL A 228 -1.89 -5.88 -22.81
CA VAL A 228 -3.01 -6.81 -22.63
C VAL A 228 -4.16 -6.13 -21.87
N LEU A 229 -3.86 -5.51 -20.73
CA LEU A 229 -4.88 -4.81 -19.93
C LEU A 229 -5.50 -3.64 -20.68
N GLY A 230 -4.69 -2.88 -21.42
CA GLY A 230 -5.14 -1.79 -22.27
C GLY A 230 -6.00 -2.28 -23.42
N ALA A 231 -5.59 -3.34 -24.12
CA ALA A 231 -6.37 -3.92 -25.23
C ALA A 231 -7.75 -4.42 -24.75
N ILE A 232 -7.80 -5.16 -23.65
CA ILE A 232 -9.08 -5.58 -23.05
C ILE A 232 -9.92 -4.38 -22.66
N SER A 233 -9.31 -3.34 -22.09
CA SER A 233 -10.00 -2.09 -21.71
C SER A 233 -10.58 -1.38 -22.93
N PHE A 234 -9.84 -1.30 -24.04
CA PHE A 234 -10.32 -0.71 -25.30
C PHE A 234 -11.45 -1.50 -25.96
N LEU A 235 -11.43 -2.84 -25.84
CA LEU A 235 -12.50 -3.67 -26.35
C LEU A 235 -13.83 -3.43 -25.65
N VAL A 236 -13.79 -3.13 -24.32
CA VAL A 236 -15.01 -2.88 -23.53
C VAL A 236 -15.42 -1.39 -23.58
N SER A 237 -14.47 -0.48 -23.53
CA SER A 237 -14.69 0.98 -23.53
C SER A 237 -13.66 1.68 -24.42
N PRO A 238 -13.95 1.96 -25.69
CA PRO A 238 -12.99 2.61 -26.59
C PRO A 238 -12.53 4.00 -26.14
N SER A 239 -13.36 4.73 -25.38
CA SER A 239 -13.04 6.07 -24.84
C SER A 239 -12.30 6.04 -23.49
N TRP A 240 -12.08 4.87 -22.89
CA TRP A 240 -11.61 4.76 -21.51
C TRP A 240 -10.36 5.57 -21.20
N PHE A 241 -9.42 5.66 -22.14
CA PHE A 241 -8.16 6.36 -21.91
C PHE A 241 -8.36 7.88 -21.79
N SER A 242 -9.17 8.49 -22.67
CA SER A 242 -9.52 9.90 -22.57
C SER A 242 -10.32 10.19 -21.29
N ASP A 243 -11.30 9.35 -20.97
CA ASP A 243 -12.14 9.51 -19.79
C ASP A 243 -11.30 9.40 -18.50
N PHE A 244 -10.38 8.43 -18.43
CA PHE A 244 -9.41 8.29 -17.35
C PHE A 244 -8.51 9.53 -17.22
N PHE A 245 -7.93 10.00 -18.34
CA PHE A 245 -7.05 11.16 -18.32
C PHE A 245 -7.78 12.43 -17.83
N PHE A 246 -8.99 12.68 -18.32
CA PHE A 246 -9.80 13.79 -17.84
C PHE A 246 -10.24 13.62 -16.37
N SER A 247 -10.50 12.42 -15.92
CA SER A 247 -10.84 12.16 -14.51
C SER A 247 -9.68 12.48 -13.58
N ILE A 248 -8.44 12.10 -13.94
CA ILE A 248 -7.23 12.47 -13.19
C ILE A 248 -7.06 13.99 -13.13
N LEU A 249 -7.14 14.67 -14.28
CA LEU A 249 -7.00 16.13 -14.32
C LEU A 249 -8.04 16.84 -13.46
N ARG A 250 -9.25 16.31 -13.41
CA ARG A 250 -10.34 16.83 -12.60
C ARG A 250 -10.06 16.61 -11.11
N THR A 251 -9.66 15.40 -10.72
CA THR A 251 -9.29 15.07 -9.34
C THR A 251 -8.10 15.93 -8.85
N TRP A 252 -7.13 16.25 -9.70
CA TRP A 252 -6.01 17.12 -9.32
C TRP A 252 -6.42 18.57 -9.05
N ARG A 253 -7.52 19.01 -9.63
CA ARG A 253 -8.09 20.36 -9.39
C ARG A 253 -8.92 20.43 -8.11
N GLU A 254 -9.38 19.31 -7.58
CA GLU A 254 -10.15 19.27 -6.33
C GLU A 254 -9.27 19.57 -5.13
N HIS A 255 -9.81 20.31 -4.15
CA HIS A 255 -9.08 20.76 -2.96
C HIS A 255 -9.47 19.98 -1.69
N ALA A 256 -10.26 18.92 -1.83
CA ALA A 256 -10.83 18.18 -0.70
C ALA A 256 -9.81 17.38 0.14
N LEU A 257 -8.73 16.89 -0.47
CA LEU A 257 -7.70 16.14 0.27
C LEU A 257 -6.55 17.09 0.68
N PRO A 258 -5.99 16.91 1.90
CA PRO A 258 -4.85 17.68 2.35
C PRO A 258 -3.59 17.36 1.53
N SER A 259 -2.71 18.33 1.45
CA SER A 259 -1.34 18.19 0.91
C SER A 259 -0.36 18.78 1.92
N THR A 260 0.92 18.40 1.80
CA THR A 260 1.99 19.01 2.61
C THR A 260 2.00 20.53 2.52
N PHE A 261 1.67 21.09 1.34
CA PHE A 261 1.61 22.55 1.13
C PHE A 261 0.47 23.19 1.91
N THR A 262 -0.75 22.60 1.83
CA THR A 262 -1.92 23.14 2.54
C THR A 262 -1.76 23.06 4.04
N LEU A 263 -1.08 22.02 4.54
CA LEU A 263 -0.76 21.86 5.95
C LEU A 263 0.21 22.91 6.45
N LEU A 264 1.33 23.09 5.74
CA LEU A 264 2.35 24.05 6.10
C LEU A 264 1.82 25.48 5.98
N GLU A 265 0.96 25.78 5.00
CA GLU A 265 0.30 27.08 4.90
C GLU A 265 -0.64 27.35 6.08
N GLY A 266 -1.33 26.31 6.57
CA GLY A 266 -2.15 26.42 7.79
C GLY A 266 -1.33 26.67 9.04
N TRP A 267 -0.10 26.14 9.16
CA TRP A 267 0.80 26.36 10.30
C TRP A 267 1.61 27.65 10.21
N PHE A 268 2.00 28.03 8.98
CA PHE A 268 2.87 29.18 8.69
C PHE A 268 2.28 30.00 7.56
N PRO A 269 1.22 30.79 7.81
CA PRO A 269 0.55 31.58 6.77
C PRO A 269 1.53 32.51 6.04
N GLY A 270 1.50 32.47 4.71
CA GLY A 270 2.37 33.24 3.84
C GLY A 270 3.78 32.68 3.61
N LEU A 271 4.23 31.70 4.42
CA LEU A 271 5.51 30.99 4.23
C LEU A 271 5.32 29.50 3.95
N GLY A 272 4.15 28.95 4.18
CA GLY A 272 3.92 27.50 4.12
C GLY A 272 4.13 26.90 2.75
N VAL A 273 3.80 27.63 1.67
CA VAL A 273 4.04 27.18 0.30
C VAL A 273 5.55 27.08 0.02
N GLN A 274 6.35 28.07 0.45
CA GLN A 274 7.81 28.04 0.26
C GLN A 274 8.44 26.90 1.08
N LEU A 275 8.01 26.72 2.33
CA LEU A 275 8.45 25.62 3.18
C LEU A 275 8.09 24.27 2.55
N GLY A 276 6.87 24.13 2.03
CA GLY A 276 6.45 22.93 1.31
C GLY A 276 7.29 22.63 0.08
N GLN A 277 7.65 23.67 -0.69
CA GLN A 277 8.57 23.52 -1.84
C GLN A 277 9.97 23.12 -1.39
N ALA A 278 10.49 23.68 -0.30
CA ALA A 278 11.77 23.30 0.26
C ALA A 278 11.78 21.83 0.72
N VAL A 279 10.74 21.38 1.43
CA VAL A 279 10.58 19.97 1.84
C VAL A 279 10.54 19.06 0.61
N ARG A 280 9.77 19.43 -0.42
CA ARG A 280 9.71 18.68 -1.68
C ARG A 280 11.08 18.62 -2.38
N ALA A 281 11.80 19.74 -2.46
CA ALA A 281 13.12 19.77 -3.05
C ALA A 281 14.10 18.87 -2.30
N LEU A 282 14.10 18.90 -0.95
CA LEU A 282 14.92 18.01 -0.14
C LEU A 282 14.57 16.54 -0.35
N ALA A 283 13.28 16.19 -0.46
CA ALA A 283 12.83 14.84 -0.76
C ALA A 283 13.30 14.38 -2.15
N ILE A 284 13.19 15.23 -3.17
CA ILE A 284 13.68 14.95 -4.54
C ILE A 284 15.21 14.72 -4.53
N ILE A 285 15.96 15.62 -3.91
CA ILE A 285 17.44 15.53 -3.84
C ILE A 285 17.83 14.25 -3.08
N GLY A 286 17.21 13.99 -1.93
CA GLY A 286 17.47 12.79 -1.16
C GLY A 286 17.21 11.52 -1.97
N LEU A 287 16.03 11.40 -2.60
CA LEU A 287 15.71 10.25 -3.44
C LEU A 287 16.65 10.13 -4.64
N PHE A 288 17.02 11.23 -5.29
CA PHE A 288 17.97 11.19 -6.39
C PHE A 288 19.30 10.53 -5.97
N PHE A 289 19.90 10.96 -4.88
CA PHE A 289 21.15 10.38 -4.39
C PHE A 289 20.97 8.92 -3.95
N GLU A 290 19.86 8.58 -3.31
CA GLU A 290 19.61 7.20 -2.87
C GLU A 290 19.39 6.24 -4.04
N TRP A 291 18.66 6.66 -5.07
CA TRP A 291 18.48 5.87 -6.29
C TRP A 291 19.75 5.75 -7.12
N GLN A 292 20.65 6.75 -7.08
CA GLN A 292 21.99 6.61 -7.64
C GLN A 292 22.84 5.61 -6.83
N ALA A 293 22.76 5.71 -5.50
CA ALA A 293 23.53 4.85 -4.62
C ALA A 293 23.09 3.36 -4.65
N VAL A 294 21.85 3.07 -5.06
CA VAL A 294 21.36 1.69 -5.15
C VAL A 294 21.81 0.97 -6.42
N ARG A 295 22.33 1.69 -7.43
CA ARG A 295 22.85 1.09 -8.65
C ARG A 295 23.99 0.13 -8.33
N GLY A 296 23.89 -1.09 -8.85
CA GLY A 296 24.89 -2.14 -8.60
C GLY A 296 24.86 -2.76 -7.22
N LYS A 297 23.91 -2.37 -6.35
CA LYS A 297 23.69 -2.99 -5.04
C LYS A 297 22.56 -4.02 -5.11
N GLY A 298 22.59 -4.96 -4.14
CA GLY A 298 21.63 -6.05 -4.08
C GLY A 298 20.20 -5.64 -3.68
N THR A 299 19.30 -6.61 -3.72
CA THR A 299 17.86 -6.46 -3.40
C THR A 299 17.56 -5.78 -2.06
N PRO A 300 18.32 -5.99 -0.96
CA PRO A 300 18.04 -5.29 0.30
C PRO A 300 18.12 -3.77 0.19
N TRP A 301 19.04 -3.26 -0.63
CA TRP A 301 19.14 -1.82 -0.91
C TRP A 301 17.97 -1.31 -1.74
N LEU A 302 17.56 -2.06 -2.75
CA LEU A 302 16.37 -1.72 -3.55
C LEU A 302 15.12 -1.69 -2.66
N PHE A 303 14.96 -2.68 -1.77
CA PHE A 303 13.87 -2.73 -0.81
C PHE A 303 13.85 -1.50 0.10
N TRP A 304 15.00 -1.16 0.70
CA TRP A 304 15.14 0.02 1.56
C TRP A 304 14.82 1.32 0.81
N THR A 305 15.36 1.49 -0.41
CA THR A 305 15.16 2.71 -1.21
C THR A 305 13.71 2.85 -1.68
N THR A 306 13.06 1.74 -2.05
CA THR A 306 11.62 1.75 -2.36
C THR A 306 10.78 2.06 -1.13
N GLY A 307 11.13 1.51 0.04
CA GLY A 307 10.49 1.85 1.31
C GLY A 307 10.62 3.34 1.65
N LEU A 308 11.81 3.93 1.46
CA LEU A 308 12.04 5.37 1.62
C LEU A 308 11.20 6.18 0.64
N THR A 309 11.11 5.75 -0.63
CA THR A 309 10.27 6.40 -1.64
C THR A 309 8.81 6.40 -1.22
N ALA A 310 8.30 5.26 -0.73
CA ALA A 310 6.92 5.16 -0.23
C ALA A 310 6.66 6.14 0.92
N VAL A 311 7.62 6.25 1.86
CA VAL A 311 7.52 7.15 3.03
C VAL A 311 7.56 8.62 2.60
N LEU A 312 8.39 8.99 1.61
CA LEU A 312 8.54 10.37 1.16
C LEU A 312 7.46 10.83 0.17
N THR A 313 6.66 9.92 -0.39
CA THR A 313 5.61 10.24 -1.38
C THR A 313 4.68 11.38 -0.95
N PRO A 314 4.20 11.49 0.32
CA PRO A 314 3.36 12.60 0.75
C PRO A 314 4.02 13.99 0.60
N TYR A 315 5.35 14.06 0.66
CA TYR A 315 6.08 15.32 0.57
C TYR A 315 6.20 15.91 -0.84
N PHE A 316 5.79 15.13 -1.85
CA PHE A 316 5.79 15.63 -3.24
C PHE A 316 4.67 16.64 -3.50
N GLY A 317 3.86 16.98 -2.48
CA GLY A 317 2.79 17.97 -2.59
C GLY A 317 1.57 17.46 -3.31
N LEU A 318 1.51 16.15 -3.60
CA LEU A 318 0.29 15.49 -4.08
C LEU A 318 -0.70 15.43 -2.92
N ARG A 319 -1.97 15.46 -3.26
CA ARG A 319 -3.04 15.24 -2.29
C ARG A 319 -2.97 13.80 -1.82
N PHE A 320 -3.04 13.61 -0.53
CA PHE A 320 -2.76 12.32 0.07
C PHE A 320 -3.80 12.00 1.16
N SER A 321 -4.33 10.80 1.12
CA SER A 321 -5.20 10.29 2.17
C SER A 321 -4.37 9.53 3.23
N PRO A 322 -4.68 9.65 4.53
CA PRO A 322 -4.04 8.86 5.58
C PRO A 322 -4.10 7.35 5.36
N VAL A 323 -5.17 6.86 4.73
CA VAL A 323 -5.34 5.46 4.33
C VAL A 323 -4.18 4.98 3.44
N TRP A 324 -3.62 5.86 2.61
CA TRP A 324 -2.53 5.52 1.68
C TRP A 324 -1.19 5.29 2.39
N LEU A 325 -1.04 5.69 3.65
CA LEU A 325 0.12 5.35 4.47
C LEU A 325 0.25 3.83 4.68
N ALA A 326 -0.80 3.04 4.45
CA ALA A 326 -0.72 1.58 4.45
C ALA A 326 0.33 1.04 3.44
N PHE A 327 0.64 1.80 2.38
CA PHE A 327 1.72 1.49 1.44
C PHE A 327 3.10 1.43 2.10
N THR A 328 3.28 2.08 3.24
CA THR A 328 4.56 2.11 3.98
C THR A 328 4.78 0.93 4.94
N LEU A 329 3.80 0.02 5.09
CA LEU A 329 3.92 -1.15 5.99
C LEU A 329 5.23 -1.94 5.81
N PRO A 330 5.72 -2.23 4.59
CA PRO A 330 7.00 -2.92 4.41
C PRO A 330 8.20 -2.14 4.96
N ALA A 331 8.19 -0.81 4.89
CA ALA A 331 9.26 0.02 5.45
C ALA A 331 9.26 -0.03 7.00
N VAL A 332 8.08 -0.03 7.62
CA VAL A 332 7.92 -0.19 9.07
C VAL A 332 8.45 -1.55 9.52
N LEU A 333 8.06 -2.62 8.83
CA LEU A 333 8.53 -3.97 9.14
C LEU A 333 10.03 -4.14 8.87
N LEU A 334 10.61 -3.42 7.91
CA LEU A 334 12.05 -3.39 7.69
C LEU A 334 12.78 -2.81 8.91
N VAL A 335 12.33 -1.67 9.44
CA VAL A 335 12.89 -1.07 10.66
C VAL A 335 12.82 -2.08 11.82
N PHE A 336 11.67 -2.68 12.02
CA PHE A 336 11.47 -3.70 13.06
C PHE A 336 12.40 -4.89 12.90
N SER A 337 12.54 -5.40 11.67
CA SER A 337 13.39 -6.57 11.38
C SER A 337 14.86 -6.32 11.71
N VAL A 338 15.39 -5.15 11.35
CA VAL A 338 16.80 -4.80 11.61
C VAL A 338 17.05 -4.62 13.11
N MET A 339 16.14 -3.95 13.83
CA MET A 339 16.24 -3.80 15.28
C MET A 339 16.25 -5.16 15.98
N GLY A 340 15.33 -6.06 15.61
CA GLY A 340 15.24 -7.39 16.18
C GLY A 340 16.44 -8.28 15.88
N GLN A 341 16.97 -8.22 14.66
CA GLN A 341 18.15 -9.01 14.27
C GLN A 341 19.42 -8.53 14.96
N ARG A 342 19.58 -7.21 15.17
CA ARG A 342 20.83 -6.67 15.68
C ARG A 342 20.97 -6.78 17.20
N TRP A 343 19.91 -6.49 17.95
CA TRP A 343 19.99 -6.40 19.42
C TRP A 343 19.23 -7.50 20.15
N GLY A 344 18.82 -8.56 19.45
CA GLY A 344 18.12 -9.69 20.05
C GLY A 344 16.90 -9.26 20.87
N LEU A 345 16.79 -9.72 22.11
CA LEU A 345 15.64 -9.41 22.96
C LEU A 345 15.47 -7.91 23.22
N PHE A 346 16.56 -7.17 23.46
CA PHE A 346 16.52 -5.71 23.64
C PHE A 346 16.05 -5.00 22.37
N GLY A 347 16.53 -5.43 21.20
CA GLY A 347 16.07 -4.92 19.90
C GLY A 347 14.59 -5.16 19.68
N HIS A 348 14.07 -6.32 20.03
CA HIS A 348 12.64 -6.61 19.95
C HIS A 348 11.82 -5.71 20.89
N LEU A 349 12.31 -5.48 22.11
CA LEU A 349 11.66 -4.58 23.06
C LEU A 349 11.64 -3.14 22.55
N MET A 350 12.76 -2.63 22.06
CA MET A 350 12.88 -1.30 21.48
C MET A 350 11.98 -1.14 20.25
N ALA A 351 11.99 -2.12 19.36
CA ALA A 351 11.13 -2.16 18.20
C ALA A 351 9.64 -2.17 18.61
N PHE A 352 9.30 -2.97 19.62
CA PHE A 352 7.94 -3.01 20.14
C PHE A 352 7.50 -1.66 20.71
N ILE A 353 8.34 -1.00 21.52
CA ILE A 353 8.04 0.32 22.08
C ILE A 353 7.87 1.35 20.96
N THR A 354 8.77 1.36 19.97
CA THR A 354 8.70 2.26 18.82
C THR A 354 7.42 2.03 18.01
N LEU A 355 7.11 0.76 17.72
CA LEU A 355 5.90 0.41 16.96
C LEU A 355 4.62 0.67 17.76
N ALA A 356 4.61 0.40 19.06
CA ALA A 356 3.49 0.74 19.92
C ALA A 356 3.24 2.25 19.93
N GLY A 357 4.31 3.06 20.01
CA GLY A 357 4.22 4.51 19.91
C GLY A 357 3.64 4.98 18.57
N VAL A 358 4.13 4.44 17.45
CA VAL A 358 3.59 4.73 16.11
C VAL A 358 2.15 4.24 15.98
N PHE A 359 1.85 3.04 16.46
CA PHE A 359 0.50 2.46 16.45
C PHE A 359 -0.48 3.34 17.24
N ILE A 360 -0.17 3.64 18.50
CA ILE A 360 -1.02 4.45 19.37
C ILE A 360 -1.14 5.88 18.82
N GLY A 361 -0.02 6.47 18.37
CA GLY A 361 0.00 7.81 17.82
C GLY A 361 -0.91 7.98 16.61
N LEU A 362 -0.88 7.02 15.68
CA LEU A 362 -1.73 7.05 14.49
C LEU A 362 -3.22 6.88 14.83
N TRP A 363 -3.55 5.99 15.79
CA TRP A 363 -4.93 5.84 16.25
C TRP A 363 -5.44 7.08 17.02
N VAL A 364 -4.60 7.68 17.86
CA VAL A 364 -4.95 8.92 18.55
C VAL A 364 -5.17 10.06 17.56
N ALA A 365 -4.34 10.15 16.52
CA ALA A 365 -4.50 11.17 15.49
C ALA A 365 -5.81 11.01 14.70
N GLU A 366 -6.15 9.78 14.35
CA GLU A 366 -7.41 9.48 13.67
C GLU A 366 -8.62 9.87 14.54
N LEU A 367 -8.62 9.45 15.80
CA LEU A 367 -9.70 9.77 16.75
C LEU A 367 -9.79 11.27 17.10
N ALA A 368 -8.66 11.98 17.08
CA ALA A 368 -8.60 13.42 17.37
C ALA A 368 -8.80 14.29 16.10
N VAL A 369 -9.07 13.68 14.94
CA VAL A 369 -9.17 14.38 13.65
C VAL A 369 -7.90 15.18 13.31
N LEU A 370 -6.75 14.70 13.79
CA LEU A 370 -5.42 15.28 13.51
C LEU A 370 -4.74 14.64 12.30
N GLU A 371 -5.50 14.05 11.39
CA GLU A 371 -5.02 13.36 10.19
C GLU A 371 -3.99 14.16 9.42
N SER A 372 -4.24 15.45 9.28
CA SER A 372 -3.36 16.37 8.55
C SER A 372 -1.97 16.48 9.17
N VAL A 373 -1.88 16.58 10.50
CA VAL A 373 -0.61 16.68 11.23
C VAL A 373 0.21 15.40 11.03
N PHE A 374 -0.45 14.25 11.06
CA PHE A 374 0.21 12.96 10.88
C PHE A 374 0.74 12.74 9.46
N LEU A 375 0.10 13.30 8.45
CA LEU A 375 0.60 13.26 7.06
C LEU A 375 1.97 13.94 6.92
N PHE A 376 2.34 14.83 7.84
CA PHE A 376 3.66 15.45 7.85
C PHE A 376 4.62 14.78 8.84
N ILE A 377 4.19 14.54 10.07
CA ILE A 377 5.06 14.04 11.15
C ILE A 377 5.45 12.57 10.94
N TYR A 378 4.52 11.74 10.51
CA TYR A 378 4.80 10.31 10.32
C TYR A 378 5.87 10.04 9.24
N PRO A 379 5.82 10.62 8.03
CA PRO A 379 6.88 10.44 7.05
C PRO A 379 8.24 10.96 7.53
N LEU A 380 8.27 12.06 8.27
CA LEU A 380 9.51 12.59 8.85
C LEU A 380 10.11 11.58 9.84
N PHE A 381 9.31 11.09 10.77
CA PHE A 381 9.74 10.09 11.76
C PHE A 381 10.24 8.81 11.07
N MET A 382 9.49 8.28 10.10
CA MET A 382 9.89 7.08 9.37
C MET A 382 11.15 7.29 8.54
N THR A 383 11.35 8.48 7.98
CA THR A 383 12.58 8.82 7.27
C THR A 383 13.77 8.76 8.22
N ILE A 384 13.67 9.36 9.39
CA ILE A 384 14.72 9.33 10.43
C ILE A 384 15.01 7.86 10.82
N MET A 385 13.98 7.05 11.05
CA MET A 385 14.14 5.64 11.43
C MET A 385 14.80 4.81 10.33
N LEU A 386 14.44 5.02 9.05
CA LEU A 386 15.06 4.32 7.93
C LEU A 386 16.54 4.69 7.78
N TYR A 387 16.91 5.97 7.90
CA TYR A 387 18.31 6.39 7.86
C TYR A 387 19.10 5.89 9.07
N TRP A 388 18.48 5.88 10.26
CA TRP A 388 19.09 5.35 11.47
C TRP A 388 19.38 3.85 11.35
N VAL A 389 18.40 3.06 10.88
CA VAL A 389 18.60 1.62 10.58
C VAL A 389 19.72 1.41 9.56
N ARG A 390 19.71 2.19 8.46
CA ARG A 390 20.77 2.12 7.45
C ARG A 390 22.14 2.44 8.03
N TRP A 391 22.24 3.47 8.87
CA TRP A 391 23.51 3.83 9.51
C TRP A 391 24.07 2.67 10.34
N TRP A 392 23.22 1.98 11.10
CA TRP A 392 23.60 0.80 11.87
C TRP A 392 24.02 -0.38 11.00
N VAL A 393 23.40 -0.60 9.87
CA VAL A 393 23.76 -1.69 8.95
C VAL A 393 25.06 -1.41 8.20
N THR A 394 25.29 -0.14 7.79
CA THR A 394 26.47 0.22 6.96
C THR A 394 27.70 0.58 7.79
N ARG A 395 27.50 1.05 9.00
CA ARG A 395 28.55 1.44 9.94
C ARG A 395 28.23 0.89 11.31
N PRO A 396 28.37 -0.44 11.49
CA PRO A 396 28.15 -1.01 12.81
C PRO A 396 29.09 -0.30 13.78
N PRO A 397 28.59 0.40 14.83
CA PRO A 397 29.44 1.04 15.78
C PRO A 397 30.30 -0.05 16.42
N ARG A 398 31.56 0.24 16.62
CA ARG A 398 32.48 -0.56 17.43
C ARG A 398 32.09 -0.35 18.90
N LEU A 399 30.91 -0.79 19.28
CA LEU A 399 30.56 -0.87 20.70
C LEU A 399 31.38 -1.99 21.32
N TRP A 400 31.76 -1.80 22.55
CA TRP A 400 32.51 -2.80 23.33
C TRP A 400 31.87 -4.19 23.28
N ILE A 401 30.56 -4.26 23.31
CA ILE A 401 29.78 -5.50 23.15
C ILE A 401 29.99 -6.17 21.77
N ASP A 402 30.11 -5.40 20.69
CA ASP A 402 30.36 -5.94 19.34
C ASP A 402 31.79 -6.50 19.23
N MET A 403 32.73 -5.98 20.01
CA MET A 403 34.11 -6.48 20.06
C MET A 403 34.18 -7.81 20.81
N ILE A 404 33.47 -7.96 21.92
CA ILE A 404 33.42 -9.22 22.70
C ILE A 404 32.71 -10.33 21.90
N ALA A 405 31.70 -9.99 21.08
CA ALA A 405 31.00 -10.96 20.25
C ALA A 405 31.83 -11.48 19.05
N GLN A 406 32.91 -10.80 18.67
CA GLN A 406 33.82 -11.22 17.60
C GLN A 406 34.98 -12.09 18.14
N GLU A 407 35.23 -12.12 19.45
CA GLU A 407 36.26 -12.90 20.08
C GLU A 407 35.78 -14.31 20.56
N ASN A 408 34.48 -14.59 20.46
CA ASN A 408 33.85 -15.88 20.71
C ASN A 408 33.34 -16.50 19.41
#